data_f7658be2be6099ac2a14038850328eaa
#
_entry.id   f7658be2be6099ac2a14038850328eaa
#
_cell.length_a   1.000
_cell.length_b   1.000
_cell.length_c   1.000
_cell.angle_alpha   90.00
_cell.angle_beta   90.00
_cell.angle_gamma   90.00
#
_symmetry.space_group_name_H-M   'P 1'
#
loop_
_entity.id
_entity.type
_entity.pdbx_description
1 polymer ?
#
loop_
_entity_poly.entity_id
_entity_poly.type
_entity_poly.pdbx_seq_one_letter_code
_entity_poly.pdbx_strand_id
1 'polypeptide(L)'
;DAPRRVVVLSELDLDSALTLGVQPVGTANGRGQSTLPRYLLDKAGKEIQVVGDLDNPNLEKLIDLEPDLILTGQTKPELLALLKEIAPTVVTGNWGEPWKTVFNRSANVMNKEAEAKAFLARYDARLAEARSKLAKHQGEQVSIVRWNPKGPSYMHGGTFASSVVTEMGLARPAHQIGDKSPHSPALSLESLNLLDGDWLVIGTLSAS
;
A
#
# COMPACT_ATOMS: atom_id res chain seq x y z
N ASP A 1 -6.80 24.21 9.59
CA ASP A 1 -6.19 23.59 10.80
C ASP A 1 -5.85 22.14 10.49
N ALA A 2 -4.81 21.60 11.12
CA ALA A 2 -4.47 20.19 10.97
C ALA A 2 -5.56 19.30 11.63
N PRO A 3 -5.93 18.18 10.98
CA PRO A 3 -6.90 17.25 11.56
C PRO A 3 -6.33 16.61 12.83
N ARG A 4 -7.20 16.36 13.80
CA ARG A 4 -6.83 15.82 15.13
C ARG A 4 -7.36 14.39 15.34
N ARG A 5 -8.47 14.04 14.72
CA ARG A 5 -9.14 12.74 14.86
C ARG A 5 -9.32 12.09 13.49
N VAL A 6 -8.20 11.58 12.99
CA VAL A 6 -8.12 10.99 11.65
C VAL A 6 -8.56 9.52 11.71
N VAL A 7 -9.45 9.13 10.83
CA VAL A 7 -9.74 7.73 10.52
C VAL A 7 -9.18 7.39 9.16
N VAL A 8 -8.55 6.23 9.02
CA VAL A 8 -7.97 5.74 7.77
C VAL A 8 -8.53 4.37 7.42
N LEU A 9 -9.12 4.22 6.25
CA LEU A 9 -9.84 3.02 5.85
C LEU A 9 -9.05 2.14 4.85
N SER A 10 -7.83 2.50 4.49
CA SER A 10 -6.97 1.65 3.67
C SER A 10 -5.62 1.38 4.34
N GLU A 11 -5.00 0.24 4.02
CA GLU A 11 -3.65 -0.08 4.51
C GLU A 11 -2.61 0.95 4.08
N LEU A 12 -2.76 1.52 2.86
CA LEU A 12 -1.87 2.57 2.35
C LEU A 12 -2.00 3.86 3.14
N ASP A 13 -3.22 4.24 3.52
CA ASP A 13 -3.45 5.42 4.34
C ASP A 13 -2.95 5.23 5.76
N LEU A 14 -3.11 4.02 6.33
CA LEU A 14 -2.57 3.69 7.64
C LEU A 14 -1.05 3.79 7.66
N ASP A 15 -0.36 3.16 6.69
CA ASP A 15 1.10 3.23 6.60
C ASP A 15 1.57 4.67 6.35
N SER A 16 0.86 5.43 5.50
CA SER A 16 1.15 6.84 5.27
C SER A 16 1.00 7.67 6.54
N ALA A 17 -0.11 7.53 7.26
CA ALA A 17 -0.35 8.27 8.51
C ALA A 17 0.73 7.98 9.55
N LEU A 18 1.02 6.69 9.81
CA LEU A 18 2.04 6.28 10.77
C LEU A 18 3.44 6.77 10.36
N THR A 19 3.77 6.71 9.07
CA THR A 19 5.05 7.21 8.53
C THR A 19 5.20 8.70 8.69
N LEU A 20 4.09 9.45 8.63
CA LEU A 20 4.03 10.90 8.82
C LEU A 20 3.88 11.32 10.30
N GLY A 21 3.92 10.36 11.24
CA GLY A 21 3.79 10.63 12.67
C GLY A 21 2.37 10.92 13.14
N VAL A 22 1.37 10.59 12.33
CA VAL A 22 -0.05 10.70 12.70
C VAL A 22 -0.52 9.33 13.21
N GLN A 23 -1.08 9.31 14.43
CA GLN A 23 -1.73 8.12 14.99
C GLN A 23 -3.24 8.25 14.75
N PRO A 24 -3.84 7.49 13.83
CA PRO A 24 -5.27 7.52 13.60
C PRO A 24 -6.07 7.06 14.82
N VAL A 25 -7.26 7.58 15.02
CA VAL A 25 -8.18 7.09 16.06
C VAL A 25 -8.88 5.80 15.64
N GLY A 26 -8.98 5.53 14.34
CA GLY A 26 -9.59 4.33 13.79
C GLY A 26 -9.01 3.94 12.44
N THR A 27 -9.08 2.64 12.13
CA THR A 27 -8.63 2.09 10.85
C THR A 27 -9.43 0.85 10.45
N ALA A 28 -9.44 0.54 9.15
CA ALA A 28 -9.91 -0.76 8.71
C ALA A 28 -8.92 -1.87 9.14
N ASN A 29 -9.42 -3.10 9.25
CA ASN A 29 -8.57 -4.26 9.50
C ASN A 29 -7.66 -4.56 8.32
N GLY A 30 -6.54 -5.22 8.60
CA GLY A 30 -5.64 -5.74 7.59
C GLY A 30 -6.34 -6.78 6.71
N ARG A 31 -5.93 -6.86 5.47
CA ARG A 31 -6.54 -7.75 4.47
C ARG A 31 -6.50 -9.22 4.94
N GLY A 32 -7.68 -9.85 5.10
CA GLY A 32 -7.82 -11.20 5.61
C GLY A 32 -7.47 -11.37 7.11
N GLN A 33 -7.46 -10.28 7.88
CA GLN A 33 -7.15 -10.26 9.31
C GLN A 33 -8.32 -9.60 10.06
N SER A 34 -8.45 -9.89 11.36
CA SER A 34 -9.40 -9.21 12.25
C SER A 34 -8.77 -8.03 13.02
N THR A 35 -7.48 -7.80 12.83
CA THR A 35 -6.68 -6.78 13.48
C THR A 35 -6.03 -5.85 12.47
N LEU A 36 -5.22 -4.90 12.92
CA LEU A 36 -4.38 -4.10 12.03
C LEU A 36 -3.44 -4.99 11.18
N PRO A 37 -2.97 -4.49 10.03
CA PRO A 37 -1.95 -5.18 9.24
C PRO A 37 -0.73 -5.55 10.10
N ARG A 38 -0.32 -6.82 10.06
CA ARG A 38 0.76 -7.34 10.94
C ARG A 38 2.05 -6.53 10.85
N TYR A 39 2.42 -6.07 9.67
CA TYR A 39 3.65 -5.30 9.44
C TYR A 39 3.62 -3.87 10.00
N LEU A 40 2.45 -3.39 10.45
CA LEU A 40 2.27 -2.08 11.05
C LEU A 40 2.07 -2.12 12.56
N LEU A 41 1.92 -3.30 13.17
CA LEU A 41 1.62 -3.43 14.60
C LEU A 41 2.65 -2.73 15.51
N ASP A 42 3.93 -2.82 15.17
CA ASP A 42 5.01 -2.21 15.96
C ASP A 42 5.04 -0.66 15.84
N LYS A 43 4.44 -0.12 14.79
CA LYS A 43 4.34 1.33 14.56
C LYS A 43 3.03 1.93 15.06
N ALA A 44 1.99 1.11 15.12
CA ALA A 44 0.66 1.53 15.49
C ALA A 44 0.51 1.68 17.01
N GLY A 45 -0.11 2.78 17.43
CA GLY A 45 -0.50 2.96 18.83
C GLY A 45 -1.58 1.97 19.25
N LYS A 46 -1.62 1.61 20.53
CA LYS A 46 -2.60 0.67 21.09
C LYS A 46 -4.03 1.22 21.09
N GLU A 47 -4.17 2.53 20.95
CA GLU A 47 -5.46 3.24 20.99
C GLU A 47 -6.20 3.21 19.63
N ILE A 48 -5.56 2.73 18.55
CA ILE A 48 -6.19 2.69 17.22
C ILE A 48 -7.28 1.62 17.21
N GLN A 49 -8.52 2.03 16.99
CA GLN A 49 -9.64 1.11 16.94
C GLN A 49 -9.83 0.53 15.53
N VAL A 50 -10.10 -0.78 15.45
CA VAL A 50 -10.46 -1.44 14.20
C VAL A 50 -11.96 -1.27 13.97
N VAL A 51 -12.30 -0.62 12.85
CA VAL A 51 -13.70 -0.29 12.49
C VAL A 51 -14.30 -1.25 11.45
N GLY A 52 -13.66 -2.37 11.16
CA GLY A 52 -14.13 -3.37 10.19
C GLY A 52 -13.35 -3.33 8.88
N ASP A 53 -13.88 -3.93 7.83
CA ASP A 53 -13.26 -4.02 6.51
C ASP A 53 -13.39 -2.70 5.73
N LEU A 54 -12.45 -2.46 4.82
CA LEU A 54 -12.48 -1.31 3.91
C LEU A 54 -13.80 -1.22 3.12
N ASP A 55 -14.29 -2.35 2.62
CA ASP A 55 -15.51 -2.40 1.79
C ASP A 55 -16.81 -2.40 2.61
N ASN A 56 -16.72 -2.64 3.92
CA ASN A 56 -17.86 -2.70 4.82
C ASN A 56 -17.46 -2.28 6.25
N PRO A 57 -17.05 -1.02 6.47
CA PRO A 57 -16.73 -0.52 7.79
C PRO A 57 -17.99 -0.42 8.67
N ASN A 58 -17.80 -0.57 9.98
CA ASN A 58 -18.87 -0.36 10.93
C ASN A 58 -19.11 1.15 11.13
N LEU A 59 -20.19 1.67 10.56
CA LEU A 59 -20.50 3.10 10.57
C LEU A 59 -20.81 3.63 11.97
N GLU A 60 -21.40 2.82 12.86
CA GLU A 60 -21.67 3.22 14.25
C GLU A 60 -20.34 3.48 14.98
N LYS A 61 -19.37 2.56 14.86
CA LYS A 61 -18.04 2.78 15.42
C LYS A 61 -17.34 4.00 14.84
N LEU A 62 -17.54 4.28 13.53
CA LEU A 62 -16.97 5.47 12.91
C LEU A 62 -17.57 6.75 13.51
N ILE A 63 -18.88 6.78 13.74
CA ILE A 63 -19.57 7.91 14.38
C ILE A 63 -19.07 8.10 15.83
N ASP A 64 -18.96 7.02 16.59
CA ASP A 64 -18.49 7.06 17.99
C ASP A 64 -17.03 7.57 18.12
N LEU A 65 -16.24 7.42 17.07
CA LEU A 65 -14.88 7.95 17.01
C LEU A 65 -14.84 9.47 16.78
N GLU A 66 -15.95 10.11 16.45
CA GLU A 66 -16.04 11.56 16.18
C GLU A 66 -14.89 12.06 15.31
N PRO A 67 -14.66 11.50 14.11
CA PRO A 67 -13.53 11.89 13.26
C PRO A 67 -13.75 13.30 12.70
N ASP A 68 -12.65 14.04 12.56
CA ASP A 68 -12.63 15.33 11.83
C ASP A 68 -12.09 15.17 10.40
N LEU A 69 -11.56 13.96 10.07
CA LEU A 69 -11.10 13.57 8.74
C LEU A 69 -11.21 12.06 8.57
N ILE A 70 -11.72 11.63 7.40
CA ILE A 70 -11.66 10.23 6.96
C ILE A 70 -10.85 10.15 5.67
N LEU A 71 -9.81 9.31 5.67
CA LEU A 71 -9.07 8.93 4.48
C LEU A 71 -9.50 7.54 4.03
N THR A 72 -9.68 7.35 2.73
CA THR A 72 -10.04 6.06 2.15
C THR A 72 -9.34 5.86 0.81
N GLY A 73 -9.07 4.62 0.44
CA GLY A 73 -8.76 4.26 -0.94
C GLY A 73 -10.01 4.31 -1.82
N GLN A 74 -9.88 3.86 -3.05
CA GLN A 74 -11.02 3.71 -3.95
C GLN A 74 -12.11 2.85 -3.30
N THR A 75 -13.31 3.37 -3.23
CA THR A 75 -14.45 2.71 -2.62
C THR A 75 -15.74 2.92 -3.45
N LYS A 76 -16.82 2.23 -3.11
CA LYS A 76 -18.09 2.36 -3.79
C LYS A 76 -18.72 3.74 -3.54
N PRO A 77 -19.39 4.34 -4.56
CA PRO A 77 -20.03 5.66 -4.40
C PRO A 77 -21.00 5.73 -3.23
N GLU A 78 -21.76 4.67 -2.97
CA GLU A 78 -22.74 4.58 -1.89
C GLU A 78 -22.06 4.66 -0.52
N LEU A 79 -20.96 3.91 -0.33
CA LEU A 79 -20.18 3.98 0.91
C LEU A 79 -19.52 5.35 1.07
N LEU A 80 -18.98 5.90 -0.01
CA LEU A 80 -18.37 7.24 0.03
C LEU A 80 -19.38 8.31 0.45
N ALA A 81 -20.63 8.21 -0.01
CA ALA A 81 -21.69 9.13 0.41
C ALA A 81 -21.95 9.04 1.92
N LEU A 82 -22.07 7.83 2.46
CA LEU A 82 -22.28 7.61 3.90
C LEU A 82 -21.10 8.11 4.75
N LEU A 83 -19.86 7.88 4.31
CA LEU A 83 -18.67 8.38 5.01
C LEU A 83 -18.66 9.91 5.07
N LYS A 84 -19.06 10.58 4.00
CA LYS A 84 -19.14 12.06 3.93
C LYS A 84 -20.22 12.65 4.85
N GLU A 85 -21.22 11.89 5.22
CA GLU A 85 -22.22 12.32 6.23
C GLU A 85 -21.63 12.31 7.65
N ILE A 86 -20.60 11.48 7.90
CA ILE A 86 -19.94 11.36 9.20
C ILE A 86 -18.88 12.46 9.37
N ALA A 87 -17.98 12.62 8.38
CA ALA A 87 -16.91 13.61 8.42
C ALA A 87 -16.39 13.95 7.02
N PRO A 88 -15.63 15.05 6.85
CA PRO A 88 -14.88 15.31 5.63
C PRO A 88 -14.09 14.07 5.21
N THR A 89 -14.39 13.56 4.00
CA THR A 89 -13.82 12.30 3.50
C THR A 89 -13.06 12.54 2.20
N VAL A 90 -11.83 12.05 2.14
CA VAL A 90 -10.95 12.17 0.97
C VAL A 90 -10.57 10.78 0.46
N VAL A 91 -10.79 10.55 -0.84
CA VAL A 91 -10.24 9.39 -1.55
C VAL A 91 -8.79 9.71 -1.90
N THR A 92 -7.87 9.06 -1.22
CA THR A 92 -6.42 9.34 -1.33
C THR A 92 -5.76 8.64 -2.48
N GLY A 93 -6.30 7.51 -2.94
CA GLY A 93 -5.70 6.74 -4.02
C GLY A 93 -6.70 5.89 -4.79
N ASN A 94 -6.40 5.71 -6.07
CA ASN A 94 -7.08 4.79 -6.97
C ASN A 94 -6.13 3.68 -7.40
N TRP A 95 -6.68 2.58 -7.88
CA TRP A 95 -5.88 1.49 -8.42
C TRP A 95 -4.96 1.96 -9.55
N GLY A 96 -3.67 1.60 -9.46
CA GLY A 96 -2.67 1.93 -10.47
C GLY A 96 -2.05 3.33 -10.33
N GLU A 97 -2.46 4.15 -9.37
CA GLU A 97 -1.76 5.40 -9.09
C GLU A 97 -0.38 5.14 -8.47
N PRO A 98 0.66 5.90 -8.85
CA PRO A 98 1.97 5.81 -8.22
C PRO A 98 1.88 6.07 -6.72
N TRP A 99 2.51 5.22 -5.91
CA TRP A 99 2.43 5.31 -4.45
C TRP A 99 2.92 6.66 -3.88
N LYS A 100 3.93 7.29 -4.51
CA LYS A 100 4.42 8.62 -4.11
C LYS A 100 3.35 9.70 -4.29
N THR A 101 2.50 9.56 -5.32
CA THR A 101 1.36 10.47 -5.54
C THR A 101 0.32 10.32 -4.44
N VAL A 102 -0.04 9.07 -4.12
CA VAL A 102 -0.99 8.77 -3.03
C VAL A 102 -0.44 9.25 -1.70
N PHE A 103 0.83 8.94 -1.38
CA PHE A 103 1.49 9.38 -0.16
C PHE A 103 1.52 10.90 0.01
N ASN A 104 1.87 11.65 -1.05
CA ASN A 104 1.87 13.11 -1.01
C ASN A 104 0.46 13.68 -0.85
N ARG A 105 -0.57 13.06 -1.45
CA ARG A 105 -1.96 13.45 -1.28
C ARG A 105 -2.40 13.26 0.18
N SER A 106 -2.10 12.12 0.77
CA SER A 106 -2.38 11.82 2.19
C SER A 106 -1.65 12.81 3.10
N ALA A 107 -0.39 13.13 2.81
CA ALA A 107 0.38 14.12 3.56
C ALA A 107 -0.24 15.53 3.49
N ASN A 108 -0.63 15.97 2.31
CA ASN A 108 -1.26 17.29 2.12
C ASN A 108 -2.56 17.39 2.92
N VAL A 109 -3.42 16.38 2.85
CA VAL A 109 -4.71 16.37 3.56
C VAL A 109 -4.51 16.35 5.09
N MET A 110 -3.44 15.71 5.57
CA MET A 110 -3.09 15.66 6.99
C MET A 110 -2.21 16.84 7.45
N ASN A 111 -1.88 17.80 6.56
CA ASN A 111 -0.96 18.91 6.82
C ASN A 111 0.42 18.44 7.29
N LYS A 112 0.99 17.46 6.56
CA LYS A 112 2.25 16.76 6.85
C LYS A 112 3.24 16.76 5.68
N GLU A 113 3.22 17.81 4.86
CA GLU A 113 4.05 17.91 3.66
C GLU A 113 5.55 17.96 3.99
N ALA A 114 5.92 18.59 5.11
CA ALA A 114 7.31 18.67 5.54
C ALA A 114 7.86 17.29 5.92
N GLU A 115 7.08 16.51 6.66
CA GLU A 115 7.41 15.14 7.04
C GLU A 115 7.49 14.21 5.80
N ALA A 116 6.56 14.38 4.85
CA ALA A 116 6.58 13.64 3.60
C ALA A 116 7.84 13.93 2.78
N LYS A 117 8.21 15.21 2.64
CA LYS A 117 9.44 15.62 1.96
C LYS A 117 10.67 15.00 2.62
N ALA A 118 10.74 15.03 3.95
CA ALA A 118 11.83 14.45 4.70
C ALA A 118 11.90 12.90 4.53
N PHE A 119 10.75 12.22 4.51
CA PHE A 119 10.68 10.79 4.25
C PHE A 119 11.16 10.45 2.83
N LEU A 120 10.66 11.16 1.82
CA LEU A 120 11.04 10.92 0.42
C LEU A 120 12.52 11.18 0.18
N ALA A 121 13.11 12.20 0.81
CA ALA A 121 14.55 12.44 0.72
C ALA A 121 15.37 11.26 1.30
N ARG A 122 14.94 10.67 2.41
CA ARG A 122 15.59 9.48 2.98
C ARG A 122 15.39 8.25 2.08
N TYR A 123 14.21 8.11 1.48
CA TYR A 123 13.93 7.05 0.50
C TYR A 123 14.85 7.16 -0.71
N ASP A 124 14.98 8.35 -1.30
CA ASP A 124 15.83 8.58 -2.47
C ASP A 124 17.32 8.35 -2.16
N ALA A 125 17.79 8.73 -0.96
CA ALA A 125 19.15 8.42 -0.52
C ALA A 125 19.39 6.90 -0.42
N ARG A 126 18.43 6.14 0.12
CA ARG A 126 18.51 4.66 0.15
C ARG A 126 18.48 4.03 -1.24
N LEU A 127 17.69 4.60 -2.15
CA LEU A 127 17.71 4.15 -3.55
C LEU A 127 19.06 4.37 -4.21
N ALA A 128 19.67 5.54 -4.00
CA ALA A 128 21.01 5.84 -4.54
C ALA A 128 22.05 4.85 -4.00
N GLU A 129 22.01 4.53 -2.70
CA GLU A 129 22.88 3.50 -2.11
C GLU A 129 22.62 2.11 -2.72
N ALA A 130 21.36 1.71 -2.86
CA ALA A 130 20.98 0.44 -3.47
C ALA A 130 21.45 0.35 -4.93
N ARG A 131 21.27 1.39 -5.73
CA ARG A 131 21.78 1.46 -7.11
C ARG A 131 23.29 1.28 -7.17
N SER A 132 24.03 1.92 -6.26
CA SER A 132 25.48 1.78 -6.18
C SER A 132 25.90 0.34 -5.87
N LYS A 133 25.25 -0.31 -4.90
CA LYS A 133 25.50 -1.71 -4.55
C LYS A 133 25.14 -2.68 -5.69
N LEU A 134 24.13 -2.36 -6.46
CA LEU A 134 23.62 -3.14 -7.59
C LEU A 134 24.24 -2.72 -8.95
N ALA A 135 25.29 -1.92 -8.96
CA ALA A 135 25.88 -1.37 -10.19
C ALA A 135 26.25 -2.45 -11.23
N LYS A 136 26.67 -3.64 -10.78
CA LYS A 136 27.02 -4.78 -11.66
C LYS A 136 25.80 -5.55 -12.18
N HIS A 137 24.62 -5.29 -11.62
CA HIS A 137 23.38 -6.00 -11.89
C HIS A 137 22.34 -5.11 -12.59
N GLN A 138 22.76 -3.93 -13.06
CA GLN A 138 21.87 -2.99 -13.73
C GLN A 138 21.26 -3.62 -14.99
N GLY A 139 19.93 -3.53 -15.11
CA GLY A 139 19.19 -4.11 -16.22
C GLY A 139 18.87 -5.61 -16.07
N GLU A 140 19.41 -6.31 -15.08
CA GLU A 140 19.01 -7.69 -14.79
C GLU A 140 17.52 -7.75 -14.42
N GLN A 141 16.85 -8.81 -14.85
CA GLN A 141 15.42 -8.98 -14.72
C GLN A 141 15.06 -9.62 -13.37
N VAL A 142 14.24 -8.94 -12.62
CA VAL A 142 13.67 -9.45 -11.35
C VAL A 142 12.22 -9.86 -11.58
N SER A 143 11.92 -11.14 -11.43
CA SER A 143 10.54 -11.63 -11.36
C SER A 143 10.06 -11.61 -9.91
N ILE A 144 8.91 -10.98 -9.65
CA ILE A 144 8.29 -10.96 -8.33
C ILE A 144 7.08 -11.87 -8.36
N VAL A 145 7.13 -12.92 -7.56
CA VAL A 145 6.13 -13.97 -7.51
C VAL A 145 5.37 -13.93 -6.19
N ARG A 146 4.08 -14.00 -6.30
CA ARG A 146 3.16 -14.21 -5.19
C ARG A 146 2.70 -15.67 -5.22
N TRP A 147 3.06 -16.43 -4.18
CA TRP A 147 2.61 -17.82 -4.04
C TRP A 147 1.42 -17.90 -3.07
N ASN A 148 0.33 -18.46 -3.53
CA ASN A 148 -0.88 -18.64 -2.74
C ASN A 148 -1.47 -20.06 -2.98
N PRO A 149 -2.44 -20.52 -2.19
CA PRO A 149 -3.01 -21.87 -2.33
C PRO A 149 -3.62 -22.19 -3.70
N LYS A 150 -3.95 -21.17 -4.51
CA LYS A 150 -4.48 -21.34 -5.88
C LYS A 150 -3.37 -21.47 -6.93
N GLY A 151 -2.11 -21.33 -6.53
CA GLY A 151 -0.94 -21.37 -7.41
C GLY A 151 -0.17 -20.04 -7.42
N PRO A 152 1.02 -20.04 -8.07
CA PRO A 152 1.83 -18.86 -8.21
C PRO A 152 1.24 -17.85 -9.20
N SER A 153 1.49 -16.59 -8.97
CA SER A 153 1.23 -15.50 -9.91
C SER A 153 2.36 -14.48 -9.85
N TYR A 154 2.73 -13.89 -10.97
CA TYR A 154 3.70 -12.81 -10.96
C TYR A 154 3.02 -11.46 -10.74
N MET A 155 3.77 -10.53 -10.12
CA MET A 155 3.31 -9.15 -9.91
C MET A 155 3.55 -8.33 -11.18
N HIS A 156 2.60 -7.45 -11.55
CA HIS A 156 2.75 -6.56 -12.69
C HIS A 156 3.56 -5.30 -12.36
N GLY A 157 4.02 -4.60 -13.41
CA GLY A 157 4.89 -3.43 -13.32
C GLY A 157 4.33 -2.26 -12.51
N GLY A 158 3.01 -2.10 -12.46
CA GLY A 158 2.32 -1.03 -11.72
C GLY A 158 2.25 -1.22 -10.20
N THR A 159 2.79 -2.31 -9.65
CA THR A 159 2.78 -2.54 -8.19
C THR A 159 3.91 -1.80 -7.48
N PHE A 160 3.72 -1.51 -6.18
CA PHE A 160 4.75 -0.88 -5.35
C PHE A 160 6.08 -1.63 -5.40
N ALA A 161 6.07 -2.96 -5.21
CA ALA A 161 7.29 -3.76 -5.25
C ALA A 161 8.01 -3.66 -6.60
N SER A 162 7.26 -3.64 -7.71
CA SER A 162 7.83 -3.46 -9.05
C SER A 162 8.44 -2.08 -9.24
N SER A 163 7.79 -1.03 -8.73
CA SER A 163 8.34 0.33 -8.83
C SER A 163 9.67 0.46 -8.08
N VAL A 164 9.77 -0.11 -6.88
CA VAL A 164 11.03 -0.11 -6.12
C VAL A 164 12.14 -0.84 -6.87
N VAL A 165 11.86 -2.00 -7.45
CA VAL A 165 12.84 -2.76 -8.25
C VAL A 165 13.35 -1.93 -9.44
N THR A 166 12.45 -1.29 -10.19
CA THR A 166 12.85 -0.46 -11.34
C THR A 166 13.55 0.82 -10.91
N GLU A 167 13.14 1.43 -9.80
CA GLU A 167 13.83 2.58 -9.22
C GLU A 167 15.25 2.23 -8.72
N MET A 168 15.53 0.98 -8.38
CA MET A 168 16.89 0.49 -8.08
C MET A 168 17.75 0.25 -9.34
N GLY A 169 17.20 0.39 -10.54
CA GLY A 169 17.90 0.20 -11.82
C GLY A 169 17.86 -1.23 -12.34
N LEU A 170 17.09 -2.11 -11.70
CA LEU A 170 16.82 -3.46 -12.20
C LEU A 170 15.65 -3.43 -13.17
N ALA A 171 15.52 -4.44 -14.02
CA ALA A 171 14.43 -4.58 -14.97
C ALA A 171 13.35 -5.55 -14.46
N ARG A 172 12.25 -5.58 -15.18
CA ARG A 172 11.20 -6.60 -15.02
C ARG A 172 11.07 -7.39 -16.33
N PRO A 173 10.79 -8.69 -16.29
CA PRO A 173 10.47 -9.45 -17.52
C PRO A 173 9.38 -8.73 -18.33
N ALA A 174 9.57 -8.61 -19.65
CA ALA A 174 8.72 -7.78 -20.51
C ALA A 174 7.22 -8.14 -20.41
N HIS A 175 6.90 -9.43 -20.30
CA HIS A 175 5.52 -9.89 -20.16
C HIS A 175 4.90 -9.61 -18.78
N GLN A 176 5.70 -9.20 -17.81
CA GLN A 176 5.25 -8.79 -16.46
C GLN A 176 5.05 -7.27 -16.34
N ILE A 177 5.26 -6.51 -17.43
CA ILE A 177 5.06 -5.06 -17.47
C ILE A 177 3.70 -4.77 -18.14
N GLY A 178 2.98 -3.79 -17.64
CA GLY A 178 1.93 -3.12 -18.42
C GLY A 178 0.52 -3.68 -18.34
N ASP A 179 0.16 -4.49 -17.35
CA ASP A 179 -1.24 -4.81 -17.09
C ASP A 179 -1.86 -3.82 -16.07
N LYS A 180 -3.18 -3.64 -16.20
CA LYS A 180 -3.99 -2.83 -15.26
C LYS A 180 -4.26 -3.55 -13.94
N SER A 181 -4.13 -4.88 -13.90
CA SER A 181 -4.26 -5.65 -12.66
C SER A 181 -2.95 -5.69 -11.88
N PRO A 182 -2.97 -5.87 -10.55
CA PRO A 182 -1.75 -5.92 -9.76
C PRO A 182 -0.92 -7.19 -9.97
N HIS A 183 -1.50 -8.26 -10.48
CA HIS A 183 -0.83 -9.55 -10.70
C HIS A 183 -1.52 -10.37 -11.78
N SER A 184 -0.80 -11.33 -12.35
CA SER A 184 -1.35 -12.31 -13.30
C SER A 184 -2.42 -13.19 -12.65
N PRO A 185 -3.26 -13.88 -13.43
CA PRO A 185 -3.96 -15.06 -12.95
C PRO A 185 -3.01 -16.08 -12.33
N ALA A 186 -3.54 -17.01 -11.53
CA ALA A 186 -2.74 -18.13 -11.03
C ALA A 186 -2.25 -18.97 -12.21
N LEU A 187 -0.96 -19.30 -12.21
CA LEU A 187 -0.32 -20.07 -13.27
C LEU A 187 -0.42 -21.58 -12.99
N SER A 188 -0.56 -22.35 -14.05
CA SER A 188 -0.38 -23.81 -13.99
C SER A 188 1.10 -24.17 -13.86
N LEU A 189 1.41 -25.40 -13.44
CA LEU A 189 2.79 -25.88 -13.36
C LEU A 189 3.50 -25.87 -14.72
N GLU A 190 2.78 -26.00 -15.82
CA GLU A 190 3.31 -25.95 -17.18
C GLU A 190 3.71 -24.54 -17.61
N SER A 191 3.21 -23.52 -16.92
CA SER A 191 3.47 -22.11 -17.21
C SER A 191 4.48 -21.47 -16.27
N LEU A 192 5.21 -22.25 -15.47
CA LEU A 192 6.18 -21.73 -14.50
C LEU A 192 7.35 -20.98 -15.16
N ASN A 193 7.64 -21.24 -16.43
CA ASN A 193 8.61 -20.48 -17.21
C ASN A 193 8.25 -18.98 -17.31
N LEU A 194 7.00 -18.60 -17.13
CA LEU A 194 6.58 -17.20 -17.06
C LEU A 194 7.03 -16.49 -15.76
N LEU A 195 7.56 -17.25 -14.81
CA LEU A 195 8.14 -16.72 -13.57
C LEU A 195 9.65 -16.45 -13.69
N ASP A 196 10.28 -16.85 -14.79
CA ASP A 196 11.72 -16.73 -14.95
C ASP A 196 12.18 -15.26 -15.01
N GLY A 197 13.40 -15.06 -14.53
CA GLY A 197 14.15 -13.83 -14.55
C GLY A 197 15.56 -14.13 -14.02
N ASP A 198 16.46 -13.17 -14.07
CA ASP A 198 17.80 -13.32 -13.47
C ASP A 198 17.70 -13.47 -11.94
N TRP A 199 16.66 -12.88 -11.36
CA TRP A 199 16.32 -12.96 -9.94
C TRP A 199 14.85 -13.34 -9.75
N LEU A 200 14.59 -14.21 -8.78
CA LEU A 200 13.25 -14.62 -8.39
C LEU A 200 12.99 -14.23 -6.93
N VAL A 201 12.03 -13.31 -6.73
CA VAL A 201 11.57 -12.92 -5.39
C VAL A 201 10.20 -13.54 -5.14
N ILE A 202 10.10 -14.42 -4.15
CA ILE A 202 8.86 -15.13 -3.83
C ILE A 202 8.29 -14.62 -2.51
N GLY A 203 7.07 -14.07 -2.57
CA GLY A 203 6.27 -13.73 -1.41
C GLY A 203 5.16 -14.75 -1.16
N THR A 204 5.02 -15.21 0.09
CA THR A 204 3.93 -16.10 0.51
C THR A 204 2.97 -15.35 1.42
N LEU A 205 1.67 -15.72 1.38
CA LEU A 205 0.64 -15.10 2.22
C LEU A 205 0.60 -15.63 3.64
N SER A 206 1.21 -16.78 3.91
CA SER A 206 1.31 -17.35 5.25
C SER A 206 2.71 -17.90 5.47
N ALA A 207 3.33 -17.54 6.59
CA ALA A 207 4.31 -18.40 7.19
C ALA A 207 3.51 -19.52 7.87
N SER A 208 3.37 -20.66 7.19
CA SER A 208 2.90 -21.89 7.84
C SER A 208 4.03 -22.46 8.65
#